data_8f1a069410aea69abf55c998815520b3
#
_entry.id   8f1a069410aea69abf55c998815520b3
#
_cell.length_a   1.000
_cell.length_b   1.000
_cell.length_c   1.000
_cell.angle_alpha   90.00
_cell.angle_beta   90.00
_cell.angle_gamma   90.00
#
_symmetry.space_group_name_H-M   'P 1'
#
loop_
_entity.id
_entity.type
_entity.pdbx_description
1 polymer ?
#
loop_
_entity_poly.entity_id
_entity_poly.type
_entity_poly.pdbx_seq_one_letter_code
_entity_poly.pdbx_strand_id
1 'polypeptide(L)'
;MSFIQKNIRRIKFISLSAIDFIRFQFTSKNKNHSDKKKILFVGDHLQARIPRIAKLLNESGKYETVLITLSGKNNSNFNSECFHQQLTYRTYWELRKILKKEFNCLFVHAFGPPNWATKICIKAGLKTIMDCQDMNVSYYGLTPPFAYLKLDLPNEKYCIDNCAGLISQSIEPYNAIKTYSSKKPDKTLFFPLFCNEDNLIFNSKKISDGKTHVVYVGMIAGSFQNKLHYGPYQLESLISKFNNQKIHFHIYPAPNTSKKVIEEYMEFQDRYDFFNFHKCVNQSQLSQEISQYHFGILPFFDKNNKKNKTKRRRGTSLKIFNYIEAQLPILISEDMDFQNWMVTRHKAGISISYDDLGDIKPKLRSKNYNKIIQELTENREKIVLQNQFHRLEEFYTKIL
;
A
#
# COMPACT_ATOMS: atom_id res chain seq x y z
N MET A 1 15.94 -18.27 3.78
CA MET A 1 14.95 -19.09 4.54
C MET A 1 14.05 -19.77 3.53
N SER A 2 14.02 -21.12 3.48
CA SER A 2 13.28 -21.85 2.45
C SER A 2 11.77 -21.62 2.57
N PHE A 3 11.07 -21.70 1.44
CA PHE A 3 9.60 -21.61 1.34
C PHE A 3 8.89 -22.55 2.33
N ILE A 4 9.45 -23.76 2.53
CA ILE A 4 8.97 -24.78 3.46
C ILE A 4 9.05 -24.28 4.92
N GLN A 5 10.16 -23.66 5.33
CA GLN A 5 10.31 -23.13 6.69
C GLN A 5 9.35 -21.97 7.01
N LYS A 6 9.03 -21.12 6.02
CA LYS A 6 8.01 -20.09 6.17
C LYS A 6 6.60 -20.66 6.36
N ASN A 7 6.27 -21.73 5.63
CA ASN A 7 4.97 -22.38 5.74
C ASN A 7 4.83 -23.18 7.04
N ILE A 8 5.89 -23.87 7.48
CA ILE A 8 5.90 -24.60 8.77
C ILE A 8 5.75 -23.60 9.94
N ARG A 9 6.42 -22.45 9.94
CA ARG A 9 6.24 -21.43 10.98
C ARG A 9 4.81 -20.86 10.99
N ARG A 10 4.18 -20.65 9.81
CA ARG A 10 2.78 -20.19 9.73
C ARG A 10 1.78 -21.24 10.18
N ILE A 11 1.98 -22.51 9.83
CA ILE A 11 1.15 -23.64 10.28
C ILE A 11 1.29 -23.81 11.80
N LYS A 12 2.50 -23.78 12.35
CA LYS A 12 2.75 -23.78 13.81
C LYS A 12 2.09 -22.62 14.52
N PHE A 13 2.12 -21.43 13.93
CA PHE A 13 1.48 -20.22 14.45
C PHE A 13 -0.05 -20.34 14.44
N ILE A 14 -0.64 -20.93 13.40
CA ILE A 14 -2.09 -21.17 13.29
C ILE A 14 -2.55 -22.25 14.25
N SER A 15 -1.81 -23.37 14.40
CA SER A 15 -2.16 -24.45 15.33
C SER A 15 -2.06 -24.02 16.79
N LEU A 16 -1.04 -23.25 17.19
CA LEU A 16 -0.94 -22.65 18.52
C LEU A 16 -2.11 -21.71 18.80
N SER A 17 -2.55 -20.93 17.81
CA SER A 17 -3.69 -20.04 17.92
C SER A 17 -5.03 -20.77 18.07
N ALA A 18 -5.18 -21.97 17.51
CA ALA A 18 -6.38 -22.79 17.64
C ALA A 18 -6.49 -23.43 19.05
N ILE A 19 -5.38 -23.90 19.59
CA ILE A 19 -5.32 -24.48 20.97
C ILE A 19 -5.60 -23.39 22.02
N ASP A 20 -5.07 -22.18 21.80
CA ASP A 20 -5.31 -21.05 22.71
C ASP A 20 -6.75 -20.54 22.68
N PHE A 21 -7.52 -20.87 21.64
CA PHE A 21 -8.93 -20.49 21.54
C PHE A 21 -9.81 -21.17 22.62
N ILE A 22 -9.48 -22.38 22.99
CA ILE A 22 -10.26 -23.19 23.96
C ILE A 22 -10.04 -22.70 25.40
N ARG A 23 -8.86 -22.17 25.74
CA ARG A 23 -8.51 -21.71 27.10
C ARG A 23 -9.07 -20.33 27.48
N PHE A 24 -9.72 -19.64 26.58
CA PHE A 24 -10.01 -18.19 26.71
C PHE A 24 -11.29 -17.84 27.47
N GLN A 25 -12.17 -18.78 27.82
CA GLN A 25 -13.50 -18.43 28.35
C GLN A 25 -13.54 -17.86 29.78
N PHE A 26 -12.44 -17.81 30.51
CA PHE A 26 -12.46 -17.41 31.94
C PHE A 26 -11.33 -16.42 32.28
N THR A 27 -11.57 -15.13 32.32
CA THR A 27 -10.90 -14.18 33.25
C THR A 27 -11.44 -12.73 33.16
N SER A 28 -11.48 -12.04 34.30
CA SER A 28 -12.13 -10.79 34.66
C SER A 28 -11.44 -9.49 34.18
N LYS A 29 -12.21 -8.39 34.21
CA LYS A 29 -11.87 -7.01 33.78
C LYS A 29 -11.11 -6.24 34.87
N ASN A 30 -10.06 -5.49 34.45
CA ASN A 30 -9.52 -4.37 35.22
C ASN A 30 -9.64 -3.08 34.42
N LYS A 31 -10.11 -1.98 35.00
CA LYS A 31 -10.28 -0.66 34.42
C LYS A 31 -9.16 0.26 34.91
N ASN A 32 -8.38 0.80 33.97
CA ASN A 32 -7.57 2.01 34.19
C ASN A 32 -8.18 3.15 33.38
N HIS A 33 -8.51 4.26 34.03
CA HIS A 33 -9.05 5.47 33.40
C HIS A 33 -7.91 6.40 32.94
N SER A 34 -7.84 6.65 31.64
CA SER A 34 -7.20 7.83 31.06
C SER A 34 -8.31 8.70 30.46
N ASP A 35 -8.24 10.02 30.64
CA ASP A 35 -9.26 10.98 30.15
C ASP A 35 -9.23 11.14 28.62
N LYS A 36 -8.20 10.63 27.94
CA LYS A 36 -8.06 10.73 26.49
C LYS A 36 -8.77 9.60 25.76
N LYS A 37 -9.36 9.93 24.62
CA LYS A 37 -10.05 9.00 23.72
C LYS A 37 -9.02 8.10 23.00
N LYS A 38 -8.87 6.84 23.43
CA LYS A 38 -7.88 5.90 22.92
C LYS A 38 -8.34 5.21 21.65
N ILE A 39 -7.47 5.20 20.61
CA ILE A 39 -7.65 4.45 19.35
C ILE A 39 -6.53 3.43 19.24
N LEU A 40 -6.88 2.15 19.04
CA LEU A 40 -5.90 1.08 18.80
C LEU A 40 -5.73 0.86 17.30
N PHE A 41 -4.51 0.97 16.82
CA PHE A 41 -4.12 0.57 15.47
C PHE A 41 -3.54 -0.84 15.53
N VAL A 42 -4.22 -1.81 14.93
CA VAL A 42 -3.86 -3.23 15.05
C VAL A 42 -3.64 -3.86 13.68
N GLY A 43 -2.50 -4.50 13.49
CA GLY A 43 -2.16 -5.23 12.26
C GLY A 43 -0.89 -6.05 12.40
N ASP A 44 -0.61 -6.93 11.43
CA ASP A 44 0.61 -7.75 11.49
C ASP A 44 1.87 -6.93 11.14
N HIS A 45 1.75 -5.97 10.24
CA HIS A 45 2.86 -5.08 9.84
C HIS A 45 2.36 -3.68 9.57
N LEU A 46 3.17 -2.71 9.98
CA LEU A 46 2.89 -1.31 9.75
C LEU A 46 2.84 -0.99 8.24
N GLN A 47 1.86 -0.22 7.84
CA GLN A 47 1.64 0.23 6.47
C GLN A 47 1.82 1.74 6.37
N ALA A 48 2.28 2.23 5.21
CA ALA A 48 2.71 3.63 5.01
C ALA A 48 1.69 4.69 5.45
N ARG A 49 0.37 4.44 5.25
CA ARG A 49 -0.66 5.44 5.59
C ARG A 49 -0.98 5.50 7.08
N ILE A 50 -0.78 4.41 7.81
CA ILE A 50 -1.17 4.31 9.22
C ILE A 50 -0.42 5.30 10.10
N PRO A 51 0.93 5.44 10.01
CA PRO A 51 1.66 6.49 10.71
C PRO A 51 1.20 7.90 10.36
N ARG A 52 0.90 8.15 9.09
CA ARG A 52 0.40 9.47 8.64
C ARG A 52 -0.94 9.83 9.30
N ILE A 53 -1.87 8.87 9.37
CA ILE A 53 -3.16 9.02 10.06
C ILE A 53 -2.94 9.24 11.57
N ALA A 54 -2.08 8.43 12.20
CA ALA A 54 -1.78 8.54 13.63
C ALA A 54 -1.17 9.90 13.98
N LYS A 55 -0.26 10.42 13.15
CA LYS A 55 0.32 11.76 13.31
C LYS A 55 -0.77 12.82 13.38
N LEU A 56 -1.71 12.85 12.42
CA LEU A 56 -2.79 13.83 12.39
C LEU A 56 -3.77 13.71 13.57
N LEU A 57 -4.07 12.47 13.98
CA LEU A 57 -4.89 12.23 15.17
C LEU A 57 -4.23 12.78 16.43
N ASN A 58 -2.93 12.59 16.58
CA ASN A 58 -2.17 13.10 17.73
C ASN A 58 -2.07 14.63 17.72
N GLU A 59 -1.81 15.22 16.56
CA GLU A 59 -1.77 16.67 16.36
C GLU A 59 -3.10 17.34 16.69
N SER A 60 -4.23 16.64 16.49
CA SER A 60 -5.55 17.13 16.90
C SER A 60 -5.72 17.28 18.42
N GLY A 61 -4.85 16.65 19.23
CA GLY A 61 -4.90 16.66 20.69
C GLY A 61 -6.06 15.87 21.32
N LYS A 62 -6.99 15.36 20.50
CA LYS A 62 -8.23 14.69 20.96
C LYS A 62 -8.05 13.21 21.28
N TYR A 63 -7.01 12.58 20.71
CA TYR A 63 -6.85 11.12 20.72
C TYR A 63 -5.51 10.68 21.29
N GLU A 64 -5.50 9.53 21.91
CA GLU A 64 -4.32 8.75 22.25
C GLU A 64 -4.24 7.56 21.25
N THR A 65 -3.16 7.46 20.50
CA THR A 65 -2.98 6.39 19.51
C THR A 65 -2.02 5.33 20.01
N VAL A 66 -2.42 4.07 19.94
CA VAL A 66 -1.62 2.91 20.33
C VAL A 66 -1.43 2.00 19.12
N LEU A 67 -0.18 1.71 18.76
CA LEU A 67 0.15 0.76 17.71
C LEU A 67 0.38 -0.64 18.29
N ILE A 68 -0.26 -1.65 17.71
CA ILE A 68 -0.10 -3.06 18.13
C ILE A 68 0.23 -3.89 16.88
N THR A 69 1.46 -4.42 16.80
CA THR A 69 1.96 -5.15 15.63
C THR A 69 2.61 -6.49 15.99
N LEU A 70 2.78 -7.36 15.00
CA LEU A 70 3.45 -8.65 15.17
C LEU A 70 4.96 -8.45 15.35
N SER A 71 5.51 -9.04 16.43
CA SER A 71 6.95 -8.99 16.73
C SER A 71 7.80 -9.62 15.60
N GLY A 72 8.97 -9.04 15.34
CA GLY A 72 9.90 -9.54 14.33
C GLY A 72 9.51 -9.20 12.88
N LYS A 73 8.48 -8.40 12.68
CA LYS A 73 8.23 -7.75 11.39
C LYS A 73 8.95 -6.41 11.35
N ASN A 74 9.74 -6.20 10.31
CA ASN A 74 10.48 -4.94 10.13
C ASN A 74 9.49 -3.81 9.85
N ASN A 75 9.21 -3.01 10.88
CA ASN A 75 8.44 -1.76 10.76
C ASN A 75 9.36 -0.55 10.48
N SER A 76 10.68 -0.79 10.31
CA SER A 76 11.71 0.25 10.18
C SER A 76 11.57 1.15 8.95
N ASN A 77 10.79 0.73 7.96
CA ASN A 77 10.57 1.52 6.75
C ASN A 77 9.55 2.67 6.94
N PHE A 78 8.85 2.71 8.07
CA PHE A 78 7.83 3.70 8.35
C PHE A 78 8.06 4.28 9.75
N ASN A 79 7.86 5.59 9.88
CA ASN A 79 7.99 6.26 11.17
C ASN A 79 6.88 5.79 12.14
N SER A 80 7.26 4.97 13.10
CA SER A 80 6.36 4.50 14.15
C SER A 80 6.37 5.40 15.41
N GLU A 81 7.26 6.40 15.46
CA GLU A 81 7.38 7.33 16.61
C GLU A 81 6.17 8.27 16.73
N CYS A 82 5.35 8.35 15.70
CA CYS A 82 4.11 9.12 15.72
C CYS A 82 3.02 8.55 16.64
N PHE A 83 3.18 7.34 17.19
CA PHE A 83 2.23 6.76 18.14
C PHE A 83 2.62 7.07 19.58
N HIS A 84 1.63 7.35 20.43
CA HIS A 84 1.87 7.55 21.86
C HIS A 84 2.42 6.29 22.55
N GLN A 85 2.01 5.12 22.09
CA GLN A 85 2.47 3.84 22.62
C GLN A 85 2.61 2.82 21.49
N GLN A 86 3.62 1.96 21.60
CA GLN A 86 3.81 0.84 20.70
C GLN A 86 3.90 -0.47 21.49
N LEU A 87 3.09 -1.43 21.08
CA LEU A 87 3.04 -2.76 21.65
C LEU A 87 3.29 -3.79 20.55
N THR A 88 3.90 -4.92 20.91
CA THR A 88 4.10 -6.03 19.97
C THR A 88 3.55 -7.31 20.55
N TYR A 89 3.08 -8.20 19.69
CA TYR A 89 2.66 -9.56 20.05
C TYR A 89 3.42 -10.60 19.23
N ARG A 90 3.66 -11.77 19.81
CA ARG A 90 4.30 -12.91 19.14
C ARG A 90 3.28 -13.94 18.66
N THR A 91 2.15 -14.02 19.35
CA THR A 91 1.04 -14.95 19.07
C THR A 91 -0.29 -14.20 19.14
N TYR A 92 -1.31 -14.72 18.47
CA TYR A 92 -2.66 -14.13 18.54
C TYR A 92 -3.30 -14.27 19.94
N TRP A 93 -2.83 -15.19 20.76
CA TRP A 93 -3.22 -15.25 22.17
C TRP A 93 -2.65 -14.09 22.98
N GLU A 94 -1.39 -13.72 22.72
CA GLU A 94 -0.77 -12.54 23.34
C GLU A 94 -1.46 -11.26 22.88
N LEU A 95 -1.83 -11.15 21.59
CA LEU A 95 -2.67 -10.07 21.10
C LEU A 95 -3.98 -9.95 21.89
N ARG A 96 -4.65 -11.07 22.15
CA ARG A 96 -5.87 -11.07 22.98
C ARG A 96 -5.65 -10.58 24.41
N LYS A 97 -4.52 -10.95 25.03
CA LYS A 97 -4.17 -10.44 26.36
C LYS A 97 -3.96 -8.92 26.34
N ILE A 98 -3.26 -8.41 25.32
CA ILE A 98 -3.07 -6.98 25.13
C ILE A 98 -4.42 -6.29 24.95
N LEU A 99 -5.26 -6.77 24.04
CA LEU A 99 -6.58 -6.19 23.79
C LEU A 99 -7.48 -6.17 25.02
N LYS A 100 -7.38 -7.17 25.92
CA LYS A 100 -8.11 -7.15 27.19
C LYS A 100 -7.65 -6.05 28.14
N LYS A 101 -6.34 -5.78 28.21
CA LYS A 101 -5.79 -4.68 28.99
C LYS A 101 -6.21 -3.32 28.42
N GLU A 102 -6.23 -3.23 27.08
CA GLU A 102 -6.57 -2.03 26.32
C GLU A 102 -8.08 -1.90 26.01
N PHE A 103 -8.94 -2.67 26.69
CA PHE A 103 -10.37 -2.73 26.38
C PHE A 103 -11.10 -1.37 26.50
N ASN A 104 -10.51 -0.42 27.23
CA ASN A 104 -11.04 0.95 27.35
C ASN A 104 -10.69 1.85 26.18
N CYS A 105 -10.65 1.30 24.96
CA CYS A 105 -10.49 2.08 23.74
C CYS A 105 -11.85 2.47 23.14
N LEU A 106 -11.87 3.54 22.35
CA LEU A 106 -13.06 3.94 21.59
C LEU A 106 -13.42 2.90 20.53
N PHE A 107 -12.42 2.52 19.75
CA PHE A 107 -12.50 1.50 18.71
C PHE A 107 -11.09 1.04 18.31
N VAL A 108 -11.07 -0.03 17.52
CA VAL A 108 -9.88 -0.53 16.85
C VAL A 108 -9.91 -0.14 15.38
N HIS A 109 -8.84 0.47 14.89
CA HIS A 109 -8.54 0.64 13.49
C HIS A 109 -7.60 -0.51 13.06
N ALA A 110 -8.19 -1.58 12.56
CA ALA A 110 -7.44 -2.75 12.12
C ALA A 110 -7.05 -2.63 10.64
N PHE A 111 -5.81 -3.00 10.30
CA PHE A 111 -5.26 -2.78 8.97
C PHE A 111 -4.50 -3.98 8.42
N GLY A 112 -4.52 -4.11 7.10
CA GLY A 112 -3.73 -5.03 6.30
C GLY A 112 -4.16 -6.48 6.31
N PRO A 113 -3.72 -7.26 5.28
CA PRO A 113 -3.70 -8.70 5.33
C PRO A 113 -2.44 -9.21 6.09
N PRO A 114 -2.50 -10.39 6.74
CA PRO A 114 -3.66 -11.27 6.87
C PRO A 114 -4.69 -10.73 7.87
N ASN A 115 -5.96 -11.16 7.70
CA ASN A 115 -7.09 -10.63 8.47
C ASN A 115 -7.27 -11.28 9.85
N TRP A 116 -6.28 -12.02 10.34
CA TRP A 116 -6.34 -12.70 11.64
C TRP A 116 -6.41 -11.73 12.81
N ALA A 117 -5.57 -10.70 12.82
CA ALA A 117 -5.57 -9.69 13.87
C ALA A 117 -6.91 -8.96 13.93
N THR A 118 -7.46 -8.54 12.78
CA THR A 118 -8.78 -7.91 12.65
C THR A 118 -9.89 -8.80 13.22
N LYS A 119 -9.90 -10.09 12.83
CA LYS A 119 -10.87 -11.07 13.35
C LYS A 119 -10.81 -11.21 14.86
N ILE A 120 -9.62 -11.18 15.44
CA ILE A 120 -9.45 -11.29 16.90
C ILE A 120 -10.00 -10.05 17.60
N CYS A 121 -9.78 -8.86 17.07
CA CYS A 121 -10.35 -7.64 17.63
C CYS A 121 -11.89 -7.69 17.65
N ILE A 122 -12.50 -8.11 16.52
CA ILE A 122 -13.96 -8.30 16.44
C ILE A 122 -14.44 -9.34 17.45
N LYS A 123 -13.78 -10.51 17.52
CA LYS A 123 -14.15 -11.58 18.47
C LYS A 123 -13.90 -11.22 19.93
N ALA A 124 -13.04 -10.25 20.21
CA ALA A 124 -12.87 -9.70 21.54
C ALA A 124 -14.00 -8.74 21.95
N GLY A 125 -14.98 -8.50 21.08
CA GLY A 125 -16.11 -7.59 21.34
C GLY A 125 -15.76 -6.10 21.17
N LEU A 126 -14.61 -5.79 20.55
CA LEU A 126 -14.21 -4.41 20.31
C LEU A 126 -14.86 -3.88 19.04
N LYS A 127 -15.35 -2.64 19.06
CA LYS A 127 -15.76 -1.94 17.84
C LYS A 127 -14.55 -1.87 16.90
N THR A 128 -14.60 -2.57 15.78
CA THR A 128 -13.45 -2.72 14.88
C THR A 128 -13.77 -2.16 13.51
N ILE A 129 -12.98 -1.17 13.08
CA ILE A 129 -12.94 -0.68 11.71
C ILE A 129 -11.95 -1.56 10.94
N MET A 130 -12.36 -2.07 9.78
CA MET A 130 -11.48 -2.79 8.87
C MET A 130 -10.95 -1.82 7.81
N ASP A 131 -9.67 -1.52 7.85
CA ASP A 131 -8.98 -0.74 6.80
C ASP A 131 -8.42 -1.68 5.73
N CYS A 132 -9.11 -1.73 4.60
CA CYS A 132 -8.82 -2.66 3.51
C CYS A 132 -7.75 -2.10 2.59
N GLN A 133 -6.57 -2.67 2.64
CA GLN A 133 -5.47 -2.32 1.74
C GLN A 133 -5.39 -3.28 0.55
N ASP A 134 -5.29 -4.58 0.82
CA ASP A 134 -5.19 -5.64 -0.17
C ASP A 134 -6.24 -6.71 0.15
N MET A 135 -7.13 -7.01 -0.78
CA MET A 135 -8.16 -8.04 -0.59
C MET A 135 -7.76 -9.33 -1.32
N ASN A 136 -7.50 -10.39 -0.55
CA ASN A 136 -7.03 -11.67 -1.10
C ASN A 136 -7.99 -12.27 -2.14
N VAL A 137 -9.30 -12.16 -1.90
CA VAL A 137 -10.29 -12.66 -2.86
C VAL A 137 -10.34 -11.84 -4.14
N SER A 138 -10.10 -10.55 -4.07
CA SER A 138 -10.02 -9.69 -5.27
C SER A 138 -8.81 -10.01 -6.14
N TYR A 139 -7.79 -10.61 -5.53
CA TYR A 139 -6.54 -11.02 -6.18
C TYR A 139 -6.63 -12.36 -6.88
N TYR A 140 -7.10 -13.35 -6.14
CA TYR A 140 -6.94 -14.76 -6.47
C TYR A 140 -8.30 -15.47 -6.63
N GLY A 141 -9.42 -14.75 -6.43
CA GLY A 141 -10.73 -15.38 -6.36
C GLY A 141 -10.87 -16.29 -5.14
N LEU A 142 -11.87 -17.16 -5.16
CA LEU A 142 -12.16 -18.11 -4.06
C LEU A 142 -11.21 -19.32 -4.02
N THR A 143 -10.40 -19.52 -5.06
CA THR A 143 -9.46 -20.66 -5.20
C THR A 143 -8.02 -20.17 -5.35
N PRO A 144 -7.44 -19.51 -4.33
CA PRO A 144 -6.08 -19.01 -4.43
C PRO A 144 -5.07 -20.14 -4.54
N PRO A 145 -3.92 -19.92 -5.22
CA PRO A 145 -2.91 -20.97 -5.45
C PRO A 145 -2.10 -21.33 -4.20
N PHE A 146 -2.16 -20.49 -3.15
CA PHE A 146 -1.34 -20.67 -1.94
C PHE A 146 -2.19 -21.10 -0.76
N ALA A 147 -1.76 -22.14 -0.04
CA ALA A 147 -2.50 -22.70 1.11
C ALA A 147 -2.78 -21.64 2.20
N TYR A 148 -1.82 -20.76 2.51
CA TYR A 148 -2.00 -19.73 3.52
C TYR A 148 -3.08 -18.69 3.15
N LEU A 149 -3.27 -18.42 1.86
CA LEU A 149 -4.35 -17.55 1.39
C LEU A 149 -5.70 -18.24 1.51
N LYS A 150 -5.77 -19.56 1.20
CA LYS A 150 -6.99 -20.34 1.42
C LYS A 150 -7.47 -20.29 2.87
N LEU A 151 -6.51 -20.29 3.80
CA LEU A 151 -6.79 -20.19 5.24
C LEU A 151 -7.21 -18.77 5.67
N ASP A 152 -6.81 -17.73 4.94
CA ASP A 152 -7.17 -16.36 5.27
C ASP A 152 -8.51 -15.90 4.65
N LEU A 153 -8.95 -16.46 3.52
CA LEU A 153 -10.22 -16.09 2.89
C LEU A 153 -11.44 -16.15 3.83
N PRO A 154 -11.64 -17.19 4.66
CA PRO A 154 -12.73 -17.21 5.62
C PRO A 154 -12.61 -16.12 6.69
N ASN A 155 -11.38 -15.68 7.03
CA ASN A 155 -11.18 -14.59 7.97
C ASN A 155 -11.49 -13.25 7.32
N GLU A 156 -11.06 -13.05 6.08
CA GLU A 156 -11.38 -11.86 5.28
C GLU A 156 -12.90 -11.70 5.17
N LYS A 157 -13.63 -12.75 4.78
CA LYS A 157 -15.10 -12.75 4.74
C LYS A 157 -15.70 -12.43 6.11
N TYR A 158 -15.26 -13.12 7.17
CA TYR A 158 -15.74 -12.89 8.54
C TYR A 158 -15.55 -11.42 8.97
N CYS A 159 -14.40 -10.83 8.66
CA CYS A 159 -14.11 -9.44 9.01
C CYS A 159 -15.03 -8.47 8.26
N ILE A 160 -15.29 -8.69 6.98
CA ILE A 160 -16.23 -7.88 6.18
C ILE A 160 -17.64 -7.96 6.80
N ASP A 161 -18.10 -9.17 7.14
CA ASP A 161 -19.46 -9.40 7.63
C ASP A 161 -19.70 -8.86 9.06
N ASN A 162 -18.64 -8.63 9.84
CA ASN A 162 -18.75 -8.34 11.28
C ASN A 162 -18.02 -7.07 11.74
N CYS A 163 -17.35 -6.32 10.86
CA CYS A 163 -16.73 -5.07 11.25
C CYS A 163 -17.77 -3.97 11.51
N ALA A 164 -17.45 -3.06 12.44
CA ALA A 164 -18.29 -1.90 12.76
C ALA A 164 -18.26 -0.84 11.63
N GLY A 165 -17.22 -0.86 10.81
CA GLY A 165 -17.06 0.01 9.66
C GLY A 165 -15.92 -0.46 8.75
N LEU A 166 -15.98 -0.04 7.49
CA LEU A 166 -15.01 -0.42 6.47
C LEU A 166 -14.42 0.82 5.82
N ILE A 167 -13.09 0.92 5.80
CA ILE A 167 -12.37 1.92 5.04
C ILE A 167 -11.77 1.25 3.81
N SER A 168 -12.00 1.83 2.65
CA SER A 168 -11.57 1.31 1.36
C SER A 168 -10.57 2.27 0.69
N GLN A 169 -9.40 1.76 0.32
CA GLN A 169 -8.38 2.52 -0.41
C GLN A 169 -8.56 2.44 -1.92
N SER A 170 -9.29 1.44 -2.38
CA SER A 170 -9.53 1.13 -3.79
C SER A 170 -10.91 0.51 -3.96
N ILE A 171 -11.21 0.03 -5.15
CA ILE A 171 -12.46 -0.70 -5.42
C ILE A 171 -12.40 -2.19 -5.04
N GLU A 172 -11.27 -2.68 -4.54
CA GLU A 172 -11.09 -4.09 -4.14
C GLU A 172 -12.10 -4.57 -3.09
N PRO A 173 -12.37 -3.81 -2.00
CA PRO A 173 -13.33 -4.26 -0.99
C PRO A 173 -14.75 -4.44 -1.53
N TYR A 174 -15.18 -3.59 -2.45
CA TYR A 174 -16.51 -3.75 -3.09
C TYR A 174 -16.58 -5.01 -3.95
N ASN A 175 -15.47 -5.34 -4.64
CA ASN A 175 -15.37 -6.59 -5.36
C ASN A 175 -15.35 -7.81 -4.42
N ALA A 176 -14.67 -7.72 -3.29
CA ALA A 176 -14.64 -8.77 -2.28
C ALA A 176 -16.04 -9.02 -1.70
N ILE A 177 -16.76 -7.97 -1.33
CA ILE A 177 -18.15 -8.04 -0.87
C ILE A 177 -19.03 -8.77 -1.88
N LYS A 178 -18.94 -8.41 -3.17
CA LYS A 178 -19.66 -9.07 -4.25
C LYS A 178 -19.27 -10.55 -4.40
N THR A 179 -17.97 -10.85 -4.38
CA THR A 179 -17.46 -12.21 -4.58
C THR A 179 -17.82 -13.15 -3.43
N TYR A 180 -17.86 -12.65 -2.21
CA TYR A 180 -18.26 -13.41 -1.02
C TYR A 180 -19.79 -13.47 -0.84
N SER A 181 -20.56 -12.73 -1.61
CA SER A 181 -21.99 -12.47 -1.34
C SER A 181 -22.22 -11.95 0.09
N SER A 182 -21.29 -11.14 0.57
CA SER A 182 -21.33 -10.53 1.90
C SER A 182 -22.29 -9.34 1.92
N LYS A 183 -22.91 -9.07 3.09
CA LYS A 183 -23.59 -7.81 3.30
C LYS A 183 -22.55 -6.67 3.36
N LYS A 184 -22.82 -5.59 2.61
CA LYS A 184 -21.99 -4.39 2.73
C LYS A 184 -22.14 -3.82 4.15
N PRO A 185 -21.04 -3.51 4.86
CA PRO A 185 -21.12 -2.82 6.15
C PRO A 185 -21.88 -1.50 6.01
N ASP A 186 -22.75 -1.20 6.97
CA ASP A 186 -23.62 -0.01 6.93
C ASP A 186 -22.77 1.29 6.92
N LYS A 187 -21.60 1.26 7.58
CA LYS A 187 -20.67 2.38 7.64
C LYS A 187 -19.46 2.08 6.77
N THR A 188 -19.33 2.80 5.66
CA THR A 188 -18.22 2.66 4.72
C THR A 188 -17.65 4.01 4.36
N LEU A 189 -16.31 4.09 4.26
CA LEU A 189 -15.60 5.27 3.81
C LEU A 189 -14.67 4.90 2.65
N PHE A 190 -14.82 5.56 1.51
CA PHE A 190 -13.78 5.56 0.48
C PHE A 190 -12.73 6.59 0.83
N PHE A 191 -11.57 6.10 1.24
CA PHE A 191 -10.45 6.90 1.71
C PHE A 191 -9.16 6.34 1.10
N PRO A 192 -8.80 6.74 -0.12
CA PRO A 192 -7.61 6.25 -0.81
C PRO A 192 -6.33 6.69 -0.09
N LEU A 193 -5.20 6.23 -0.56
CA LEU A 193 -3.92 6.84 -0.23
C LEU A 193 -3.93 8.30 -0.67
N PHE A 194 -3.29 9.15 0.12
CA PHE A 194 -3.15 10.58 -0.14
C PHE A 194 -1.68 10.98 -0.10
N CYS A 195 -1.36 12.12 -0.70
CA CYS A 195 -0.06 12.75 -0.55
C CYS A 195 0.15 13.19 0.90
N ASN A 196 1.41 13.18 1.34
CA ASN A 196 1.79 13.84 2.58
C ASN A 196 2.22 15.27 2.25
N GLU A 197 1.66 16.26 2.95
CA GLU A 197 2.00 17.67 2.76
C GLU A 197 3.50 17.92 2.92
N ASP A 198 4.12 17.30 3.93
CA ASP A 198 5.55 17.43 4.22
C ASP A 198 6.46 16.98 3.06
N ASN A 199 5.93 16.16 2.13
CA ASN A 199 6.68 15.60 1.01
C ASN A 199 6.42 16.34 -0.32
N LEU A 200 5.55 17.36 -0.33
CA LEU A 200 5.24 18.10 -1.55
C LEU A 200 6.42 18.95 -1.99
N ILE A 201 6.86 18.70 -3.22
CA ILE A 201 7.93 19.50 -3.83
C ILE A 201 7.33 20.62 -4.68
N PHE A 202 7.82 21.82 -4.48
CA PHE A 202 7.46 23.00 -5.23
C PHE A 202 8.67 23.48 -6.04
N ASN A 203 8.44 23.90 -7.29
CA ASN A 203 9.48 24.50 -8.16
C ASN A 203 10.70 23.57 -8.38
N SER A 204 10.46 22.28 -8.63
CA SER A 204 11.54 21.34 -8.94
C SER A 204 12.27 21.75 -10.23
N LYS A 205 13.61 21.80 -10.17
CA LYS A 205 14.44 21.96 -11.35
C LYS A 205 14.56 20.63 -12.07
N LYS A 206 14.07 20.55 -13.31
CA LYS A 206 14.19 19.35 -14.13
C LYS A 206 15.58 19.27 -14.78
N ILE A 207 16.06 18.05 -15.01
CA ILE A 207 17.27 17.82 -15.82
C ILE A 207 17.06 18.44 -17.19
N SER A 208 18.01 19.27 -17.64
CA SER A 208 17.90 20.07 -18.88
C SER A 208 18.98 19.74 -19.90
N ASP A 209 19.22 18.46 -20.13
CA ASP A 209 20.20 17.95 -21.12
C ASP A 209 19.60 17.73 -22.53
N GLY A 210 18.37 18.20 -22.74
CA GLY A 210 17.63 18.02 -24.00
C GLY A 210 17.03 16.63 -24.20
N LYS A 211 17.11 15.74 -23.19
CA LYS A 211 16.59 14.37 -23.23
C LYS A 211 15.39 14.19 -22.29
N THR A 212 14.64 13.14 -22.51
CA THR A 212 13.54 12.78 -21.62
C THR A 212 14.02 11.80 -20.55
N HIS A 213 13.71 12.09 -19.30
CA HIS A 213 14.03 11.27 -18.14
C HIS A 213 12.75 10.73 -17.50
N VAL A 214 12.65 9.41 -17.42
CA VAL A 214 11.52 8.67 -16.82
C VAL A 214 12.02 7.91 -15.61
N VAL A 215 11.31 7.96 -14.47
CA VAL A 215 11.69 7.28 -13.25
C VAL A 215 10.65 6.24 -12.80
N TYR A 216 11.13 5.09 -12.37
CA TYR A 216 10.37 4.08 -11.65
C TYR A 216 10.89 3.94 -10.22
N VAL A 217 9.99 3.87 -9.25
CA VAL A 217 10.35 3.67 -7.83
C VAL A 217 9.67 2.42 -7.26
N GLY A 218 10.37 1.66 -6.42
CA GLY A 218 9.80 0.57 -5.62
C GLY A 218 10.20 -0.83 -6.05
N MET A 219 9.30 -1.80 -5.87
CA MET A 219 9.63 -3.21 -6.05
C MET A 219 10.04 -3.53 -7.49
N ILE A 220 11.18 -4.18 -7.63
CA ILE A 220 11.71 -4.79 -8.87
C ILE A 220 11.94 -6.29 -8.65
N ALA A 221 12.01 -7.03 -9.73
CA ALA A 221 12.22 -8.47 -9.70
C ALA A 221 13.25 -8.90 -10.75
N GLY A 222 14.07 -9.88 -10.41
CA GLY A 222 15.04 -10.47 -11.33
C GLY A 222 14.41 -11.52 -12.26
N SER A 223 15.08 -11.78 -13.38
CA SER A 223 14.66 -12.74 -14.42
C SER A 223 14.47 -14.16 -13.88
N PHE A 224 15.25 -14.54 -12.85
CA PHE A 224 15.19 -15.84 -12.17
C PHE A 224 13.96 -16.04 -11.27
N GLN A 225 13.20 -14.98 -11.00
CA GLN A 225 12.00 -15.05 -10.15
C GLN A 225 10.79 -15.49 -10.98
N ASN A 226 9.83 -16.17 -10.32
CA ASN A 226 8.64 -16.71 -10.97
C ASN A 226 7.85 -15.64 -11.72
N LYS A 227 7.77 -15.74 -13.05
CA LYS A 227 7.07 -14.78 -13.93
C LYS A 227 5.60 -14.61 -13.61
N LEU A 228 4.91 -15.66 -13.17
CA LEU A 228 3.49 -15.57 -12.83
C LEU A 228 3.25 -14.57 -11.67
N HIS A 229 4.20 -14.52 -10.73
CA HIS A 229 4.08 -13.71 -9.52
C HIS A 229 4.82 -12.36 -9.64
N TYR A 230 6.02 -12.40 -10.23
CA TYR A 230 6.94 -11.27 -10.28
C TYR A 230 7.09 -10.64 -11.67
N GLY A 231 6.54 -11.27 -12.71
CA GLY A 231 6.71 -10.82 -14.10
C GLY A 231 6.46 -9.33 -14.32
N PRO A 232 5.46 -8.71 -13.69
CA PRO A 232 5.21 -7.28 -13.83
C PRO A 232 6.28 -6.36 -13.24
N TYR A 233 7.13 -6.90 -12.40
CA TYR A 233 8.25 -6.20 -11.77
C TYR A 233 9.59 -6.51 -12.41
N GLN A 234 9.60 -7.39 -13.45
CA GLN A 234 10.76 -7.67 -14.30
C GLN A 234 10.80 -6.62 -15.42
N LEU A 235 11.66 -5.61 -15.27
CA LEU A 235 11.60 -4.39 -16.09
C LEU A 235 12.59 -4.37 -17.26
N GLU A 236 13.37 -5.45 -17.51
CA GLU A 236 14.37 -5.48 -18.58
C GLU A 236 13.79 -5.12 -19.96
N SER A 237 12.62 -5.66 -20.31
CA SER A 237 11.96 -5.32 -21.59
C SER A 237 11.61 -3.83 -21.69
N LEU A 238 11.26 -3.18 -20.59
CA LEU A 238 10.99 -1.74 -20.54
C LEU A 238 12.30 -0.94 -20.66
N ILE A 239 13.36 -1.37 -19.98
CA ILE A 239 14.71 -0.79 -20.08
C ILE A 239 15.15 -0.80 -21.55
N SER A 240 15.08 -1.96 -22.20
CA SER A 240 15.46 -2.11 -23.61
C SER A 240 14.65 -1.19 -24.55
N LYS A 241 13.31 -1.11 -24.35
CA LYS A 241 12.44 -0.24 -25.15
C LYS A 241 12.79 1.23 -25.01
N PHE A 242 13.07 1.71 -23.81
CA PHE A 242 13.45 3.10 -23.57
C PHE A 242 14.87 3.41 -24.06
N ASN A 243 15.80 2.46 -23.90
CA ASN A 243 17.15 2.58 -24.43
C ASN A 243 17.14 2.78 -25.95
N ASN A 244 16.36 1.97 -26.69
CA ASN A 244 16.24 2.08 -28.15
C ASN A 244 15.65 3.44 -28.59
N GLN A 245 14.90 4.09 -27.76
CA GLN A 245 14.34 5.43 -28.00
C GLN A 245 15.21 6.57 -27.44
N LYS A 246 16.36 6.27 -26.88
CA LYS A 246 17.24 7.26 -26.23
C LYS A 246 16.50 8.07 -25.14
N ILE A 247 15.69 7.38 -24.33
CA ILE A 247 15.01 7.92 -23.16
C ILE A 247 15.76 7.41 -21.93
N HIS A 248 16.21 8.31 -21.08
CA HIS A 248 16.84 7.94 -19.82
C HIS A 248 15.81 7.31 -18.88
N PHE A 249 16.06 6.06 -18.51
CA PHE A 249 15.19 5.34 -17.57
C PHE A 249 15.91 5.13 -16.25
N HIS A 250 15.33 5.64 -15.18
CA HIS A 250 15.88 5.63 -13.85
C HIS A 250 15.08 4.68 -12.96
N ILE A 251 15.76 3.83 -12.18
CA ILE A 251 15.11 2.93 -11.22
C ILE A 251 15.68 3.14 -9.81
N TYR A 252 14.79 3.41 -8.85
CA TYR A 252 15.06 3.40 -7.42
C TYR A 252 14.39 2.17 -6.80
N PRO A 253 15.16 1.16 -6.36
CA PRO A 253 14.59 -0.07 -5.83
C PRO A 253 13.99 0.12 -4.43
N ALA A 254 13.08 -0.78 -4.05
CA ALA A 254 12.55 -0.82 -2.69
C ALA A 254 13.65 -1.26 -1.68
N PRO A 255 13.56 -0.83 -0.40
CA PRO A 255 14.59 -1.13 0.62
C PRO A 255 14.89 -2.63 0.81
N ASN A 256 13.90 -3.49 0.59
CA ASN A 256 14.01 -4.94 0.78
C ASN A 256 14.36 -5.71 -0.51
N THR A 257 14.87 -5.04 -1.53
CA THR A 257 15.32 -5.66 -2.77
C THR A 257 16.53 -6.56 -2.49
N SER A 258 16.50 -7.82 -2.94
CA SER A 258 17.59 -8.76 -2.67
C SER A 258 18.85 -8.38 -3.45
N LYS A 259 20.02 -8.71 -2.86
CA LYS A 259 21.33 -8.46 -3.46
C LYS A 259 21.42 -9.01 -4.90
N LYS A 260 20.94 -10.22 -5.13
CA LYS A 260 20.96 -10.86 -6.46
C LYS A 260 20.15 -10.08 -7.50
N VAL A 261 19.03 -9.47 -7.12
CA VAL A 261 18.25 -8.60 -8.03
C VAL A 261 19.00 -7.30 -8.31
N ILE A 262 19.63 -6.72 -7.29
CA ILE A 262 20.44 -5.50 -7.44
C ILE A 262 21.59 -5.76 -8.42
N GLU A 263 22.32 -6.86 -8.27
CA GLU A 263 23.42 -7.25 -9.15
C GLU A 263 22.96 -7.38 -10.62
N GLU A 264 21.82 -8.03 -10.87
CA GLU A 264 21.26 -8.15 -12.22
C GLU A 264 20.92 -6.78 -12.84
N TYR A 265 20.38 -5.84 -12.06
CA TYR A 265 20.06 -4.50 -12.57
C TYR A 265 21.30 -3.61 -12.74
N MET A 266 22.39 -3.86 -12.02
CA MET A 266 23.68 -3.24 -12.27
C MET A 266 24.28 -3.73 -13.60
N GLU A 267 24.16 -5.04 -13.91
CA GLU A 267 24.56 -5.58 -15.22
C GLU A 267 23.75 -4.95 -16.39
N PHE A 268 22.47 -4.64 -16.16
CA PHE A 268 21.68 -3.92 -17.17
C PHE A 268 22.18 -2.49 -17.36
N GLN A 269 22.66 -1.82 -16.33
CA GLN A 269 23.24 -0.49 -16.45
C GLN A 269 24.53 -0.50 -17.32
N ASP A 270 25.34 -1.54 -17.21
CA ASP A 270 26.52 -1.70 -18.05
C ASP A 270 26.17 -2.00 -19.53
N ARG A 271 24.98 -2.56 -19.77
CA ARG A 271 24.51 -2.96 -21.11
C ARG A 271 23.74 -1.88 -21.87
N TYR A 272 23.05 -0.98 -21.16
CA TYR A 272 22.11 -0.03 -21.73
C TYR A 272 22.50 1.41 -21.43
N ASP A 273 22.95 2.17 -22.43
CA ASP A 273 23.47 3.55 -22.30
C ASP A 273 22.50 4.55 -21.68
N PHE A 274 21.19 4.33 -21.85
CA PHE A 274 20.13 5.20 -21.34
C PHE A 274 19.43 4.63 -20.10
N PHE A 275 20.04 3.65 -19.44
CA PHE A 275 19.54 3.11 -18.19
C PHE A 275 20.39 3.54 -17.00
N ASN A 276 19.75 3.92 -15.89
CA ASN A 276 20.40 4.39 -14.67
C ASN A 276 19.79 3.69 -13.47
N PHE A 277 20.56 2.86 -12.78
CA PHE A 277 20.15 2.17 -11.58
C PHE A 277 20.68 2.89 -10.34
N HIS A 278 19.79 3.27 -9.44
CA HIS A 278 20.11 4.05 -8.26
C HIS A 278 20.09 3.22 -6.98
N LYS A 279 20.72 3.75 -5.92
CA LYS A 279 20.56 3.21 -4.57
C LYS A 279 19.14 3.48 -4.06
N CYS A 280 18.69 2.62 -3.13
CA CYS A 280 17.45 2.88 -2.41
C CYS A 280 17.54 4.18 -1.62
N VAL A 281 16.47 4.97 -1.67
CA VAL A 281 16.33 6.24 -0.94
C VAL A 281 15.26 6.11 0.13
N ASN A 282 15.44 6.76 1.25
CA ASN A 282 14.44 6.82 2.32
C ASN A 282 13.15 7.48 1.84
N GLN A 283 12.01 7.02 2.34
CA GLN A 283 10.69 7.51 1.93
C GLN A 283 10.52 9.02 2.11
N SER A 284 11.14 9.61 3.15
CA SER A 284 11.09 11.05 3.42
C SER A 284 11.90 11.90 2.43
N GLN A 285 12.87 11.31 1.76
CA GLN A 285 13.74 11.98 0.79
C GLN A 285 13.35 11.67 -0.66
N LEU A 286 12.51 10.65 -0.86
CA LEU A 286 12.20 10.11 -2.18
C LEU A 286 11.61 11.16 -3.11
N SER A 287 10.63 11.93 -2.65
CA SER A 287 9.94 12.94 -3.48
C SER A 287 10.92 14.03 -3.94
N GLN A 288 11.83 14.47 -3.05
CA GLN A 288 12.87 15.43 -3.40
C GLN A 288 13.82 14.85 -4.43
N GLU A 289 14.32 13.63 -4.21
CA GLU A 289 15.29 12.97 -5.10
C GLU A 289 14.74 12.77 -6.51
N ILE A 290 13.50 12.28 -6.65
CA ILE A 290 12.91 12.00 -7.97
C ILE A 290 12.34 13.24 -8.66
N SER A 291 12.19 14.35 -7.97
CA SER A 291 11.56 15.57 -8.52
C SER A 291 12.31 16.16 -9.71
N GLN A 292 13.58 15.83 -9.89
CA GLN A 292 14.43 16.27 -11.00
C GLN A 292 14.08 15.64 -12.36
N TYR A 293 13.34 14.52 -12.39
CA TYR A 293 12.98 13.83 -13.63
C TYR A 293 11.73 14.45 -14.30
N HIS A 294 11.45 14.00 -15.54
CA HIS A 294 10.31 14.52 -16.30
C HIS A 294 9.01 13.75 -16.01
N PHE A 295 9.08 12.43 -15.91
CA PHE A 295 7.91 11.56 -15.70
C PHE A 295 8.18 10.46 -14.69
N GLY A 296 7.17 10.14 -13.87
CA GLY A 296 7.10 8.86 -13.18
C GLY A 296 6.37 7.82 -14.02
N ILE A 297 6.65 6.52 -13.84
CA ILE A 297 5.96 5.47 -14.61
C ILE A 297 5.41 4.35 -13.74
N LEU A 298 4.22 3.86 -14.11
CA LEU A 298 3.56 2.66 -13.58
C LEU A 298 3.29 1.68 -14.73
N PRO A 299 4.29 0.85 -15.11
CA PRO A 299 4.29 0.07 -16.35
C PRO A 299 3.68 -1.33 -16.19
N PHE A 300 2.52 -1.44 -15.57
CA PHE A 300 1.90 -2.75 -15.31
C PHE A 300 0.89 -3.10 -16.40
N PHE A 301 1.35 -3.75 -17.47
CA PHE A 301 0.52 -4.15 -18.61
C PHE A 301 0.07 -5.61 -18.51
N ASP A 302 -1.19 -5.87 -18.89
CA ASP A 302 -1.81 -7.21 -18.82
C ASP A 302 -1.51 -8.11 -20.03
N LYS A 303 -0.86 -7.59 -21.09
CA LYS A 303 -0.68 -8.28 -22.38
C LYS A 303 -0.14 -9.72 -22.25
N ASN A 304 0.59 -10.01 -21.19
CA ASN A 304 1.23 -11.33 -20.96
C ASN A 304 0.72 -12.07 -19.73
N ASN A 305 -0.32 -11.60 -19.04
CA ASN A 305 -0.70 -12.20 -17.77
C ASN A 305 -2.23 -12.29 -17.53
N LYS A 306 -2.89 -13.16 -18.30
CA LYS A 306 -4.34 -13.38 -18.23
C LYS A 306 -4.86 -13.82 -16.86
N LYS A 307 -4.02 -14.43 -16.00
CA LYS A 307 -4.44 -15.04 -14.72
C LYS A 307 -4.50 -14.07 -13.53
N ASN A 308 -3.77 -12.94 -13.57
CA ASN A 308 -3.70 -11.98 -12.45
C ASN A 308 -4.30 -10.60 -12.79
N LYS A 309 -5.20 -10.54 -13.77
CA LYS A 309 -5.80 -9.30 -14.26
C LYS A 309 -6.51 -8.48 -13.17
N THR A 310 -7.15 -9.16 -12.22
CA THR A 310 -8.12 -8.53 -11.33
C THR A 310 -7.48 -7.61 -10.29
N LYS A 311 -6.37 -8.00 -9.67
CA LYS A 311 -5.75 -7.21 -8.61
C LYS A 311 -5.18 -5.89 -9.10
N ARG A 312 -4.37 -5.96 -10.16
CA ARG A 312 -3.72 -4.77 -10.69
C ARG A 312 -4.72 -3.76 -11.17
N ARG A 313 -5.80 -4.24 -11.80
CA ARG A 313 -6.88 -3.37 -12.28
C ARG A 313 -7.59 -2.62 -11.18
N ARG A 314 -7.74 -3.20 -9.99
CA ARG A 314 -8.60 -2.68 -8.91
C ARG A 314 -7.85 -2.10 -7.71
N GLY A 315 -6.60 -2.47 -7.55
CA GLY A 315 -5.76 -2.00 -6.44
C GLY A 315 -5.26 -0.58 -6.61
N THR A 316 -4.70 -0.05 -5.53
CA THR A 316 -4.00 1.24 -5.53
C THR A 316 -2.49 1.06 -5.44
N SER A 317 -1.73 2.14 -5.60
CA SER A 317 -0.28 2.15 -5.46
C SER A 317 0.21 3.43 -4.79
N LEU A 318 1.06 3.28 -3.79
CA LEU A 318 1.73 4.41 -3.14
C LEU A 318 2.58 5.24 -4.13
N LYS A 319 3.09 4.61 -5.20
CA LYS A 319 3.90 5.29 -6.22
C LYS A 319 3.19 6.48 -6.88
N ILE A 320 1.86 6.38 -7.08
CA ILE A 320 1.06 7.49 -7.61
C ILE A 320 1.28 8.74 -6.78
N PHE A 321 1.18 8.60 -5.46
CA PHE A 321 1.29 9.71 -4.52
C PHE A 321 2.73 10.20 -4.40
N ASN A 322 3.74 9.33 -4.43
CA ASN A 322 5.15 9.73 -4.48
C ASN A 322 5.46 10.57 -5.72
N TYR A 323 4.91 10.21 -6.90
CA TYR A 323 5.10 10.99 -8.12
C TYR A 323 4.38 12.35 -8.06
N ILE A 324 3.17 12.38 -7.52
CA ILE A 324 2.42 13.64 -7.32
C ILE A 324 3.14 14.54 -6.31
N GLU A 325 3.62 13.98 -5.20
CA GLU A 325 4.45 14.68 -4.20
C GLU A 325 5.68 15.31 -4.85
N ALA A 326 6.35 14.57 -5.75
CA ALA A 326 7.52 15.02 -6.50
C ALA A 326 7.23 15.94 -7.69
N GLN A 327 5.97 16.32 -7.93
CA GLN A 327 5.55 17.11 -9.09
C GLN A 327 5.92 16.45 -10.43
N LEU A 328 5.70 15.13 -10.53
CA LEU A 328 5.97 14.34 -11.72
C LEU A 328 4.67 13.92 -12.41
N PRO A 329 4.44 14.28 -13.67
CA PRO A 329 3.42 13.63 -14.50
C PRO A 329 3.65 12.13 -14.57
N ILE A 330 2.56 11.37 -14.49
CA ILE A 330 2.60 9.91 -14.40
C ILE A 330 2.26 9.28 -15.75
N LEU A 331 3.13 8.42 -16.24
CA LEU A 331 2.83 7.49 -17.33
C LEU A 331 2.19 6.25 -16.73
N ILE A 332 0.88 6.10 -16.89
CA ILE A 332 0.11 5.01 -16.29
C ILE A 332 -0.39 4.05 -17.34
N SER A 333 -0.22 2.75 -17.12
CA SER A 333 -0.82 1.73 -17.97
C SER A 333 -2.36 1.83 -17.99
N GLU A 334 -2.96 1.78 -19.16
CA GLU A 334 -4.40 1.74 -19.34
C GLU A 334 -5.05 0.49 -18.73
N ASP A 335 -4.28 -0.60 -18.55
CA ASP A 335 -4.74 -1.84 -17.93
C ASP A 335 -4.97 -1.72 -16.41
N MET A 336 -4.56 -0.61 -15.80
CA MET A 336 -4.68 -0.35 -14.37
C MET A 336 -5.95 0.46 -14.06
N ASP A 337 -7.13 -0.11 -14.26
CA ASP A 337 -8.43 0.57 -14.27
C ASP A 337 -8.59 1.60 -13.14
N PHE A 338 -8.38 1.19 -11.89
CA PHE A 338 -8.56 2.09 -10.74
C PHE A 338 -7.45 3.15 -10.65
N GLN A 339 -6.20 2.75 -10.86
CA GLN A 339 -5.06 3.68 -10.79
C GLN A 339 -5.08 4.66 -11.97
N ASN A 340 -5.42 4.18 -13.17
CA ASN A 340 -5.60 5.02 -14.35
C ASN A 340 -6.73 6.04 -14.13
N TRP A 341 -7.86 5.61 -13.56
CA TRP A 341 -8.93 6.51 -13.17
C TRP A 341 -8.45 7.57 -12.16
N MET A 342 -7.65 7.18 -11.15
CA MET A 342 -7.08 8.12 -10.17
C MET A 342 -6.19 9.17 -10.86
N VAL A 343 -5.27 8.73 -11.69
CA VAL A 343 -4.32 9.61 -12.40
C VAL A 343 -5.07 10.57 -13.33
N THR A 344 -6.03 10.07 -14.11
CA THR A 344 -6.78 10.90 -15.06
C THR A 344 -7.75 11.87 -14.37
N ARG A 345 -8.44 11.42 -13.32
CA ARG A 345 -9.34 12.26 -12.52
C ARG A 345 -8.61 13.45 -11.88
N HIS A 346 -7.41 13.22 -11.39
CA HIS A 346 -6.60 14.28 -10.77
C HIS A 346 -5.71 15.01 -11.79
N LYS A 347 -5.85 14.70 -13.08
CA LYS A 347 -5.07 15.28 -14.16
C LYS A 347 -3.55 15.15 -13.91
N ALA A 348 -3.15 14.08 -13.26
CA ALA A 348 -1.81 13.85 -12.77
C ALA A 348 -0.89 13.15 -13.78
N GLY A 349 -1.36 12.88 -15.03
CA GLY A 349 -0.53 12.17 -15.98
C GLY A 349 -1.23 11.74 -17.27
N ILE A 350 -0.63 10.77 -17.94
CA ILE A 350 -0.99 10.29 -19.28
C ILE A 350 -1.22 8.78 -19.22
N SER A 351 -2.36 8.32 -19.71
CA SER A 351 -2.64 6.91 -19.95
C SER A 351 -1.88 6.40 -21.17
N ILE A 352 -1.19 5.27 -21.02
CA ILE A 352 -0.40 4.63 -22.07
C ILE A 352 -0.79 3.17 -22.25
N SER A 353 -0.84 2.70 -23.49
CA SER A 353 -0.99 1.29 -23.84
C SER A 353 0.37 0.57 -23.84
N TYR A 354 0.34 -0.76 -23.88
CA TYR A 354 1.58 -1.54 -24.05
C TYR A 354 2.25 -1.22 -25.39
N ASP A 355 1.47 -0.96 -26.44
CA ASP A 355 1.98 -0.70 -27.79
C ASP A 355 2.63 0.70 -27.89
N ASP A 356 2.14 1.69 -27.12
CA ASP A 356 2.81 2.99 -26.97
C ASP A 356 4.27 2.88 -26.50
N LEU A 357 4.62 1.82 -25.76
CA LEU A 357 6.02 1.61 -25.32
C LEU A 357 7.00 1.34 -26.47
N GLY A 358 6.52 0.97 -27.65
CA GLY A 358 7.35 0.78 -28.84
C GLY A 358 7.89 2.11 -29.40
N ASP A 359 7.07 3.16 -29.38
CA ASP A 359 7.43 4.53 -29.68
C ASP A 359 6.59 5.49 -28.82
N ILE A 360 7.09 5.81 -27.64
CA ILE A 360 6.36 6.65 -26.68
C ILE A 360 6.52 8.15 -26.95
N LYS A 361 7.52 8.57 -27.72
CA LYS A 361 7.85 9.98 -27.96
C LYS A 361 6.69 10.80 -28.55
N PRO A 362 5.95 10.30 -29.57
CA PRO A 362 4.76 11.02 -30.06
C PRO A 362 3.73 11.26 -28.96
N LYS A 363 3.52 10.29 -28.09
CA LYS A 363 2.58 10.39 -26.96
C LYS A 363 3.01 11.45 -25.95
N LEU A 364 4.29 11.52 -25.63
CA LEU A 364 4.84 12.55 -24.74
C LEU A 364 4.75 13.95 -25.35
N ARG A 365 5.00 14.07 -26.66
CA ARG A 365 4.92 15.35 -27.40
C ARG A 365 3.48 15.83 -27.63
N SER A 366 2.52 14.91 -27.81
CA SER A 366 1.10 15.23 -28.08
C SER A 366 0.42 15.92 -26.91
N LYS A 367 0.98 15.84 -25.72
CA LYS A 367 0.48 16.48 -24.50
C LYS A 367 1.38 17.65 -24.13
N ASN A 368 0.74 18.78 -23.82
CA ASN A 368 1.49 19.92 -23.31
C ASN A 368 1.99 19.60 -21.88
N TYR A 369 3.29 19.30 -21.78
CA TYR A 369 3.94 18.96 -20.51
C TYR A 369 3.70 20.02 -19.42
N ASN A 370 3.88 21.32 -19.80
CA ASN A 370 3.68 22.43 -18.84
C ASN A 370 2.22 22.49 -18.34
N LYS A 371 1.26 22.22 -19.23
CA LYS A 371 -0.15 22.15 -18.85
C LYS A 371 -0.40 21.02 -17.85
N ILE A 372 0.19 19.84 -18.07
CA ILE A 372 0.03 18.71 -17.12
C ILE A 372 0.65 19.07 -15.77
N ILE A 373 1.83 19.69 -15.73
CA ILE A 373 2.47 20.16 -14.50
C ILE A 373 1.60 21.18 -13.77
N GLN A 374 1.03 22.13 -14.50
CA GLN A 374 0.13 23.14 -13.94
C GLN A 374 -1.11 22.47 -13.34
N GLU A 375 -1.81 21.64 -14.11
CA GLU A 375 -3.01 20.93 -13.65
C GLU A 375 -2.74 20.00 -12.46
N LEU A 376 -1.60 19.30 -12.44
CA LEU A 376 -1.14 18.49 -11.32
C LEU A 376 -0.93 19.37 -10.08
N THR A 377 -0.28 20.51 -10.24
CA THR A 377 0.00 21.45 -9.14
C THR A 377 -1.28 22.01 -8.53
N GLU A 378 -2.22 22.43 -9.37
CA GLU A 378 -3.53 22.97 -8.93
C GLU A 378 -4.42 21.92 -8.25
N ASN A 379 -4.31 20.65 -8.65
CA ASN A 379 -5.16 19.59 -8.11
C ASN A 379 -4.56 18.83 -6.93
N ARG A 380 -3.24 18.87 -6.72
CA ARG A 380 -2.58 18.06 -5.68
C ARG A 380 -3.00 18.40 -4.27
N GLU A 381 -3.34 19.65 -3.97
CA GLU A 381 -3.87 20.05 -2.67
C GLU A 381 -5.16 19.30 -2.30
N LYS A 382 -5.97 18.96 -3.31
CA LYS A 382 -7.22 18.19 -3.13
C LYS A 382 -6.96 16.74 -2.73
N ILE A 383 -5.72 16.26 -2.90
CA ILE A 383 -5.32 14.88 -2.60
C ILE A 383 -4.22 14.81 -1.53
N VAL A 384 -4.08 15.87 -0.74
CA VAL A 384 -3.27 15.91 0.48
C VAL A 384 -4.07 15.33 1.64
N LEU A 385 -3.45 14.49 2.45
CA LEU A 385 -4.10 13.80 3.56
C LEU A 385 -4.67 14.78 4.60
N GLN A 386 -3.94 15.84 4.90
CA GLN A 386 -4.35 16.89 5.85
C GLN A 386 -5.71 17.50 5.45
N ASN A 387 -5.89 17.80 4.16
CA ASN A 387 -7.12 18.38 3.63
C ASN A 387 -8.30 17.40 3.61
N GLN A 388 -8.03 16.09 3.67
CA GLN A 388 -9.06 15.04 3.67
C GLN A 388 -9.32 14.45 5.06
N PHE A 389 -8.56 14.86 6.06
CA PHE A 389 -8.59 14.27 7.39
C PHE A 389 -9.96 14.41 8.10
N HIS A 390 -10.65 15.52 7.89
CA HIS A 390 -12.00 15.76 8.41
C HIS A 390 -12.97 14.61 8.04
N ARG A 391 -12.88 14.06 6.83
CA ARG A 391 -13.71 12.94 6.37
C ARG A 391 -13.48 11.66 7.19
N LEU A 392 -12.23 11.45 7.62
CA LEU A 392 -11.89 10.32 8.48
C LEU A 392 -12.41 10.54 9.89
N GLU A 393 -12.30 11.75 10.45
CA GLU A 393 -12.86 12.10 11.76
C GLU A 393 -14.38 11.96 11.79
N GLU A 394 -15.08 12.45 10.75
CA GLU A 394 -16.53 12.26 10.61
C GLU A 394 -16.91 10.78 10.55
N PHE A 395 -16.13 9.97 9.84
CA PHE A 395 -16.35 8.53 9.79
C PHE A 395 -16.16 7.89 11.15
N TYR A 396 -15.11 8.24 11.88
CA TYR A 396 -14.86 7.76 13.23
C TYR A 396 -16.01 8.14 14.18
N THR A 397 -16.52 9.35 14.08
CA THR A 397 -17.68 9.80 14.86
C THR A 397 -18.93 8.96 14.57
N LYS A 398 -19.15 8.56 13.32
CA LYS A 398 -20.28 7.68 12.95
C LYS A 398 -20.12 6.25 13.49
N ILE A 399 -18.89 5.81 13.79
CA ILE A 399 -18.61 4.50 14.38
C ILE A 399 -18.93 4.48 15.88
N LEU A 400 -18.73 5.60 16.58
CA LEU A 400 -19.02 5.73 18.01
C LEU A 400 -20.50 5.67 18.31
#